data_1642dc4541538c817b3976b8ec738d64
#
_entry.id   1642dc4541538c817b3976b8ec738d64
#
_cell.length_a   1.000
_cell.length_b   1.000
_cell.length_c   1.000
_cell.angle_alpha   90.00
_cell.angle_beta   90.00
_cell.angle_gamma   90.00
#
_symmetry.space_group_name_H-M   'P 1'
#
loop_
_entity.id
_entity.type
_entity.pdbx_description
1 polymer ?
#
loop_
_entity_poly.entity_id
_entity_poly.type
_entity_poly.pdbx_seq_one_letter_code
_entity_poly.pdbx_strand_id
1 'polypeptide(L)'
;MNVENVLGQIVALPPDWHGAGSLKSGVLRAIARHAQGLDLRCTAETGSGKSSLLFSHLAKRHLVFAMDDGNGSVRRVQESPLLKPGVVEFIEGPTQKTVPAYAFAEPLQIVMLDGPHGYPFHHLEYYHFYPHLAAGGLLIVDDIDIPSIHDMYKFLKKDEMFELIEVAHTTAFFRRTAAPVFDPLADGWWLQGYNKRKKIVDWNPAAVAVALVPRPLRKALLKRLGR
;
A
#
# COMPACT_ATOMS: atom_id res chain seq x y z
N MET A 1 24.02 -8.68 14.72
CA MET A 1 22.99 -9.68 15.13
C MET A 1 22.42 -10.29 13.86
N ASN A 2 22.25 -11.61 13.79
CA ASN A 2 21.67 -12.25 12.60
C ASN A 2 20.18 -11.92 12.52
N VAL A 3 19.69 -11.55 11.32
CA VAL A 3 18.27 -11.18 11.06
C VAL A 3 17.30 -12.26 11.53
N GLU A 4 17.61 -13.54 11.32
CA GLU A 4 16.78 -14.67 11.78
C GLU A 4 16.59 -14.71 13.31
N ASN A 5 17.64 -14.41 14.07
CA ASN A 5 17.54 -14.35 15.53
C ASN A 5 16.66 -13.20 15.99
N VAL A 6 16.84 -12.02 15.38
CA VAL A 6 16.00 -10.85 15.70
C VAL A 6 14.55 -11.08 15.30
N LEU A 7 14.30 -11.65 14.13
CA LEU A 7 12.97 -12.03 13.68
C LEU A 7 12.29 -12.98 14.68
N GLY A 8 13.04 -13.97 15.20
CA GLY A 8 12.53 -14.85 16.26
C GLY A 8 12.09 -14.10 17.51
N GLN A 9 12.86 -13.11 17.96
CA GLN A 9 12.53 -12.28 19.12
C GLN A 9 11.33 -11.36 18.85
N ILE A 10 11.26 -10.73 17.66
CA ILE A 10 10.13 -9.87 17.27
C ILE A 10 8.83 -10.69 17.21
N VAL A 11 8.88 -11.89 16.63
CA VAL A 11 7.72 -12.78 16.54
C VAL A 11 7.24 -13.23 17.93
N ALA A 12 8.16 -13.41 18.88
CA ALA A 12 7.85 -13.79 20.25
C ALA A 12 7.24 -12.67 21.10
N LEU A 13 7.26 -11.41 20.63
CA LEU A 13 6.57 -10.31 21.33
C LEU A 13 5.06 -10.61 21.40
N PRO A 14 4.40 -10.27 22.54
CA PRO A 14 2.97 -10.52 22.72
C PRO A 14 2.12 -9.97 21.56
N PRO A 15 0.95 -10.57 21.28
CA PRO A 15 0.03 -10.05 20.24
C PRO A 15 -0.45 -8.62 20.51
N ASP A 16 -0.61 -8.27 21.78
CA ASP A 16 -1.03 -6.96 22.30
C ASP A 16 0.18 -6.05 22.62
N TRP A 17 1.35 -6.35 22.09
CA TRP A 17 2.57 -5.59 22.37
C TRP A 17 2.42 -4.10 22.06
N HIS A 18 1.60 -3.73 21.07
CA HIS A 18 1.13 -2.37 20.88
C HIS A 18 -0.39 -2.33 20.62
N GLY A 19 -1.02 -1.20 20.96
CA GLY A 19 -2.47 -1.10 21.07
C GLY A 19 -3.25 -1.12 19.74
N ALA A 20 -2.59 -1.00 18.59
CA ALA A 20 -3.23 -0.86 17.27
C ALA A 20 -3.32 -2.17 16.48
N GLY A 21 -3.20 -3.32 17.11
CA GLY A 21 -3.11 -4.62 16.44
C GLY A 21 -1.68 -5.06 16.21
N SER A 22 -1.48 -6.21 15.58
CA SER A 22 -0.14 -6.75 15.37
C SER A 22 -0.10 -7.68 14.17
N LEU A 23 0.83 -7.46 13.28
CA LEU A 23 1.12 -8.37 12.17
C LEU A 23 1.32 -9.81 12.65
N LYS A 24 0.73 -10.74 11.95
CA LYS A 24 0.91 -12.17 12.22
C LYS A 24 2.34 -12.59 11.94
N SER A 25 2.84 -13.57 12.69
CA SER A 25 4.21 -14.09 12.53
C SER A 25 4.53 -14.55 11.11
N GLY A 26 3.53 -15.11 10.40
CA GLY A 26 3.65 -15.51 8.99
C GLY A 26 3.96 -14.34 8.07
N VAL A 27 3.35 -13.16 8.31
CA VAL A 27 3.60 -11.93 7.55
C VAL A 27 5.02 -11.42 7.77
N LEU A 28 5.48 -11.34 9.02
CA LEU A 28 6.86 -10.92 9.34
C LEU A 28 7.90 -11.83 8.69
N ARG A 29 7.66 -13.16 8.69
CA ARG A 29 8.52 -14.13 8.00
C ARG A 29 8.47 -13.96 6.48
N ALA A 30 7.31 -13.63 5.89
CA ALA A 30 7.18 -13.34 4.47
C ALA A 30 7.95 -12.07 4.10
N ILE A 31 7.87 -11.00 4.90
CA ILE A 31 8.66 -9.78 4.72
C ILE A 31 10.16 -10.13 4.68
N ALA A 32 10.65 -10.84 5.70
CA ALA A 32 12.07 -11.22 5.78
C ALA A 32 12.52 -12.07 4.57
N ARG A 33 11.69 -13.03 4.14
CA ARG A 33 11.97 -13.90 2.98
C ARG A 33 12.02 -13.12 1.67
N HIS A 34 11.05 -12.24 1.41
CA HIS A 34 11.01 -11.44 0.16
C HIS A 34 12.04 -10.33 0.13
N ALA A 35 12.55 -9.92 1.29
CA ALA A 35 13.64 -8.95 1.42
C ALA A 35 15.02 -9.57 1.11
N GLN A 36 15.14 -10.90 1.16
CA GLN A 36 16.41 -11.58 0.86
C GLN A 36 16.87 -11.30 -0.57
N GLY A 37 18.14 -10.93 -0.72
CA GLY A 37 18.74 -10.62 -2.01
C GLY A 37 18.45 -9.21 -2.56
N LEU A 38 17.66 -8.39 -1.86
CA LEU A 38 17.47 -6.99 -2.21
C LEU A 38 18.51 -6.11 -1.49
N ASP A 39 19.12 -5.15 -2.21
CA ASP A 39 19.92 -4.08 -1.57
C ASP A 39 18.98 -3.02 -1.01
N LEU A 40 18.52 -3.22 0.23
CA LEU A 40 17.57 -2.35 0.90
C LEU A 40 18.24 -1.10 1.42
N ARG A 41 18.45 -0.10 0.56
CA ARG A 41 19.00 1.20 0.93
C ARG A 41 17.99 2.03 1.69
N CYS A 42 16.78 2.19 1.15
CA CYS A 42 15.70 2.92 1.78
C CYS A 42 14.38 2.14 1.68
N THR A 43 13.67 2.05 2.79
CA THR A 43 12.34 1.45 2.86
C THR A 43 11.39 2.40 3.59
N ALA A 44 10.08 2.25 3.37
CA ALA A 44 9.07 3.08 4.03
C ALA A 44 7.88 2.24 4.46
N GLU A 45 7.23 2.67 5.54
CA GLU A 45 5.93 2.13 5.94
C GLU A 45 5.00 3.23 6.46
N THR A 46 3.69 3.01 6.34
CA THR A 46 2.66 3.71 7.09
C THR A 46 2.22 2.83 8.25
N GLY A 47 1.97 3.45 9.41
CA GLY A 47 1.84 2.72 10.67
C GLY A 47 3.18 2.46 11.34
N SER A 48 3.16 1.93 12.55
CA SER A 48 4.35 1.65 13.36
C SER A 48 4.10 0.41 14.23
N GLY A 49 5.02 -0.55 14.21
CA GLY A 49 4.85 -1.78 14.96
C GLY A 49 6.02 -2.77 14.85
N LYS A 50 5.68 -4.05 14.87
CA LYS A 50 6.68 -5.14 14.72
C LYS A 50 7.38 -5.09 13.36
N SER A 51 6.73 -4.58 12.31
CA SER A 51 7.33 -4.34 11.01
C SER A 51 8.48 -3.34 11.09
N SER A 52 8.29 -2.21 11.81
CA SER A 52 9.32 -1.19 12.00
C SER A 52 10.59 -1.78 12.65
N LEU A 53 10.40 -2.64 13.67
CA LEU A 53 11.51 -3.35 14.29
C LEU A 53 12.25 -4.23 13.28
N LEU A 54 11.51 -5.00 12.48
CA LEU A 54 12.09 -5.88 11.48
C LEU A 54 12.83 -5.08 10.39
N PHE A 55 12.22 -4.05 9.83
CA PHE A 55 12.82 -3.19 8.81
C PHE A 55 14.09 -2.49 9.31
N SER A 56 14.17 -2.15 10.60
CA SER A 56 15.39 -1.57 11.19
C SER A 56 16.62 -2.49 11.03
N HIS A 57 16.42 -3.80 10.91
CA HIS A 57 17.50 -4.79 10.72
C HIS A 57 17.68 -5.20 9.26
N LEU A 58 16.71 -4.94 8.39
CA LEU A 58 16.77 -5.29 6.97
C LEU A 58 17.33 -4.16 6.12
N ALA A 59 16.99 -2.91 6.43
CA ALA A 59 17.33 -1.74 5.63
C ALA A 59 18.53 -0.96 6.17
N LYS A 60 19.14 -0.12 5.30
CA LYS A 60 20.13 0.88 5.72
C LYS A 60 19.44 2.12 6.29
N ARG A 61 18.26 2.48 5.77
CA ARG A 61 17.37 3.53 6.24
C ARG A 61 15.93 3.06 6.15
N HIS A 62 15.13 3.34 7.15
CA HIS A 62 13.71 3.00 7.17
C HIS A 62 12.88 4.21 7.63
N LEU A 63 11.88 4.58 6.84
CA LEU A 63 10.99 5.71 7.09
C LEU A 63 9.65 5.20 7.65
N VAL A 64 9.28 5.67 8.82
CA VAL A 64 8.02 5.30 9.49
C VAL A 64 7.12 6.53 9.53
N PHE A 65 6.04 6.51 8.76
CA PHE A 65 5.00 7.54 8.76
C PHE A 65 3.87 7.06 9.68
N ALA A 66 3.82 7.59 10.88
CA ALA A 66 2.84 7.15 11.87
C ALA A 66 2.40 8.29 12.78
N MET A 67 1.22 8.13 13.37
CA MET A 67 0.69 9.03 14.37
C MET A 67 0.54 8.25 15.67
N ASP A 68 1.08 8.79 16.77
CA ASP A 68 0.78 8.29 18.11
C ASP A 68 -0.50 8.99 18.58
N ASP A 69 -1.64 8.32 18.43
CA ASP A 69 -2.96 8.82 18.81
C ASP A 69 -3.32 8.54 20.30
N GLY A 70 -2.30 8.38 21.12
CA GLY A 70 -2.42 8.07 22.56
C GLY A 70 -2.41 6.57 22.86
N ASN A 71 -2.31 5.69 21.86
CA ASN A 71 -2.13 4.25 22.07
C ASN A 71 -0.67 3.86 22.35
N GLY A 72 0.28 4.80 22.17
CA GLY A 72 1.70 4.63 22.45
C GLY A 72 2.43 3.70 21.49
N SER A 73 1.89 3.43 20.30
CA SER A 73 2.50 2.49 19.35
C SER A 73 3.85 2.96 18.85
N VAL A 74 3.97 4.22 18.44
CA VAL A 74 5.24 4.82 17.99
C VAL A 74 6.28 4.78 19.11
N ARG A 75 5.89 5.25 20.30
CA ARG A 75 6.79 5.29 21.45
C ARG A 75 7.31 3.91 21.85
N ARG A 76 6.43 2.88 21.83
CA ARG A 76 6.86 1.51 22.15
C ARG A 76 7.87 0.94 21.18
N VAL A 77 7.77 1.30 19.89
CA VAL A 77 8.77 0.94 18.88
C VAL A 77 10.08 1.69 19.17
N GLN A 78 10.02 2.99 19.40
CA GLN A 78 11.19 3.83 19.69
C GLN A 78 11.96 3.36 20.94
N GLU A 79 11.26 2.95 21.99
CA GLU A 79 11.83 2.48 23.25
C GLU A 79 12.20 0.98 23.24
N SER A 80 11.89 0.26 22.15
CA SER A 80 12.15 -1.18 22.09
C SER A 80 13.63 -1.50 22.00
N PRO A 81 14.15 -2.43 22.85
CA PRO A 81 15.52 -2.91 22.75
C PRO A 81 15.80 -3.69 21.45
N LEU A 82 14.75 -4.05 20.71
CA LEU A 82 14.86 -4.71 19.41
C LEU A 82 14.96 -3.72 18.25
N LEU A 83 14.77 -2.43 18.47
CA LEU A 83 14.98 -1.42 17.45
C LEU A 83 16.48 -1.22 17.23
N LYS A 84 16.94 -1.37 15.98
CA LYS A 84 18.31 -1.06 15.63
C LYS A 84 18.51 0.46 15.57
N PRO A 85 19.41 1.01 16.38
CA PRO A 85 19.60 2.46 16.45
C PRO A 85 20.16 3.04 15.15
N GLY A 86 19.76 4.28 14.84
CA GLY A 86 20.31 5.07 13.71
C GLY A 86 19.82 4.65 12.33
N VAL A 87 18.83 3.73 12.23
CA VAL A 87 18.28 3.24 10.96
C VAL A 87 16.90 3.83 10.68
N VAL A 88 16.08 3.96 11.72
CA VAL A 88 14.66 4.34 11.58
C VAL A 88 14.50 5.84 11.80
N GLU A 89 13.80 6.48 10.87
CA GLU A 89 13.36 7.87 10.95
C GLU A 89 11.83 7.87 11.12
N PHE A 90 11.36 8.41 12.24
CA PHE A 90 9.93 8.54 12.51
C PHE A 90 9.44 9.91 12.05
N ILE A 91 8.50 9.91 11.11
CA ILE A 91 7.82 11.09 10.60
C ILE A 91 6.43 11.13 11.24
N GLU A 92 6.36 11.76 12.41
CA GLU A 92 5.16 11.74 13.23
C GLU A 92 4.08 12.68 12.70
N GLY A 93 2.86 12.17 12.61
CA GLY A 93 1.66 12.89 12.19
C GLY A 93 0.75 12.07 11.28
N PRO A 94 -0.43 12.64 10.95
CA PRO A 94 -1.35 12.00 10.01
C PRO A 94 -0.68 11.78 8.65
N THR A 95 -0.71 10.54 8.15
CA THR A 95 -0.06 10.17 6.87
C THR A 95 -0.56 11.00 5.69
N GLN A 96 -1.83 11.46 5.73
CA GLN A 96 -2.42 12.37 4.75
C GLN A 96 -1.72 13.73 4.64
N LYS A 97 -0.92 14.10 5.65
CA LYS A 97 -0.14 15.34 5.67
C LYS A 97 1.35 15.06 5.53
N THR A 98 1.85 14.05 6.23
CA THR A 98 3.28 13.77 6.33
C THR A 98 3.84 13.15 5.06
N VAL A 99 3.14 12.19 4.45
CA VAL A 99 3.61 11.53 3.22
C VAL A 99 3.68 12.53 2.04
N PRO A 100 2.65 13.35 1.74
CA PRO A 100 2.73 14.34 0.67
C PRO A 100 3.80 15.42 0.88
N ALA A 101 4.12 15.74 2.14
CA ALA A 101 5.11 16.76 2.47
C ALA A 101 6.55 16.25 2.45
N TYR A 102 6.75 14.93 2.38
CA TYR A 102 8.06 14.32 2.45
C TYR A 102 8.76 14.28 1.09
N ALA A 103 9.98 14.82 1.02
CA ALA A 103 10.80 14.77 -0.19
C ALA A 103 11.66 13.49 -0.20
N PHE A 104 11.26 12.49 -0.98
CA PHE A 104 12.04 11.25 -1.12
C PHE A 104 13.32 11.51 -1.92
N ALA A 105 14.47 11.45 -1.23
CA ALA A 105 15.78 11.73 -1.83
C ALA A 105 16.32 10.56 -2.66
N GLU A 106 15.82 9.35 -2.45
CA GLU A 106 16.26 8.13 -3.12
C GLU A 106 15.09 7.17 -3.36
N PRO A 107 15.20 6.25 -4.34
CA PRO A 107 14.19 5.26 -4.59
C PRO A 107 13.99 4.31 -3.39
N LEU A 108 12.73 3.95 -3.13
CA LEU A 108 12.34 3.00 -2.10
C LEU A 108 12.43 1.57 -2.66
N GLN A 109 13.00 0.64 -1.89
CA GLN A 109 13.03 -0.76 -2.28
C GLN A 109 11.86 -1.57 -1.70
N ILE A 110 11.32 -1.14 -0.56
CA ILE A 110 10.09 -1.69 0.01
C ILE A 110 9.23 -0.53 0.50
N VAL A 111 7.94 -0.59 0.19
CA VAL A 111 6.90 0.23 0.78
C VAL A 111 5.86 -0.70 1.40
N MET A 112 5.52 -0.49 2.66
CA MET A 112 4.43 -1.18 3.34
C MET A 112 3.33 -0.17 3.69
N LEU A 113 2.11 -0.47 3.24
CA LEU A 113 0.91 0.29 3.57
C LEU A 113 0.15 -0.47 4.66
N ASP A 114 0.20 0.05 5.88
CA ASP A 114 -0.46 -0.45 7.08
C ASP A 114 -0.91 0.76 7.92
N GLY A 115 -1.41 1.78 7.21
CA GLY A 115 -1.85 3.06 7.75
C GLY A 115 -3.34 3.11 8.03
N PRO A 116 -3.96 4.30 8.04
CA PRO A 116 -5.39 4.44 8.30
C PRO A 116 -6.23 3.67 7.28
N HIS A 117 -7.16 2.82 7.75
CA HIS A 117 -7.90 1.86 6.94
C HIS A 117 -9.16 2.42 6.29
N GLY A 118 -9.55 3.66 6.63
CA GLY A 118 -10.68 4.34 6.02
C GLY A 118 -10.42 4.73 4.56
N TYR A 119 -11.49 4.68 3.72
CA TYR A 119 -11.41 5.22 2.37
C TYR A 119 -11.31 6.76 2.42
N PRO A 120 -10.45 7.42 1.60
CA PRO A 120 -9.54 6.88 0.58
C PRO A 120 -8.06 6.81 1.04
N PHE A 121 -7.77 6.70 2.33
CA PHE A 121 -6.45 7.03 2.89
C PHE A 121 -5.31 6.20 2.31
N HIS A 122 -5.41 4.88 2.29
CA HIS A 122 -4.35 4.05 1.71
C HIS A 122 -4.22 4.21 0.18
N HIS A 123 -5.26 4.68 -0.54
CA HIS A 123 -5.12 5.08 -1.93
C HIS A 123 -4.29 6.36 -2.09
N LEU A 124 -4.43 7.31 -1.15
CA LEU A 124 -3.59 8.51 -1.10
C LEU A 124 -2.15 8.15 -0.75
N GLU A 125 -1.94 7.27 0.23
CA GLU A 125 -0.60 6.77 0.56
C GLU A 125 0.03 6.08 -0.66
N TYR A 126 -0.68 5.14 -1.30
CA TYR A 126 -0.24 4.52 -2.55
C TYR A 126 0.13 5.56 -3.61
N TYR A 127 -0.73 6.57 -3.84
CA TYR A 127 -0.50 7.63 -4.80
C TYR A 127 0.82 8.36 -4.59
N HIS A 128 1.17 8.64 -3.35
CA HIS A 128 2.40 9.34 -3.03
C HIS A 128 3.65 8.44 -3.00
N PHE A 129 3.49 7.14 -2.78
CA PHE A 129 4.63 6.22 -2.72
C PHE A 129 4.98 5.57 -4.06
N TYR A 130 3.98 5.22 -4.89
CA TYR A 130 4.26 4.39 -6.07
C TYR A 130 5.26 5.00 -7.06
N PRO A 131 5.36 6.33 -7.24
CA PRO A 131 6.34 6.92 -8.15
C PRO A 131 7.79 6.74 -7.68
N HIS A 132 7.98 6.54 -6.37
CA HIS A 132 9.28 6.39 -5.75
C HIS A 132 9.71 4.93 -5.55
N LEU A 133 8.82 3.97 -5.80
CA LEU A 133 9.15 2.56 -5.63
C LEU A 133 9.98 2.04 -6.80
N ALA A 134 11.18 1.57 -6.50
CA ALA A 134 12.13 1.04 -7.48
C ALA A 134 11.59 -0.20 -8.21
N ALA A 135 11.94 -0.35 -9.48
CA ALA A 135 11.68 -1.60 -10.20
C ALA A 135 12.36 -2.78 -9.48
N GLY A 136 11.67 -3.91 -9.37
CA GLY A 136 12.09 -5.06 -8.57
C GLY A 136 11.82 -4.92 -7.07
N GLY A 137 11.45 -3.75 -6.58
CA GLY A 137 11.08 -3.51 -5.19
C GLY A 137 9.73 -4.15 -4.82
N LEU A 138 9.33 -4.01 -3.56
CA LEU A 138 8.11 -4.59 -3.01
C LEU A 138 7.12 -3.50 -2.58
N LEU A 139 5.87 -3.66 -2.97
CA LEU A 139 4.73 -3.02 -2.34
C LEU A 139 4.01 -4.07 -1.48
N ILE A 140 3.89 -3.80 -0.20
CA ILE A 140 3.20 -4.66 0.78
C ILE A 140 1.95 -3.91 1.20
N VAL A 141 0.79 -4.57 1.14
CA VAL A 141 -0.51 -3.99 1.51
C VAL A 141 -1.13 -4.89 2.56
N ASP A 142 -1.31 -4.36 3.77
CA ASP A 142 -1.99 -5.09 4.84
C ASP A 142 -3.51 -4.89 4.81
N ASP A 143 -4.21 -5.70 5.57
CA ASP A 143 -5.66 -5.66 5.76
C ASP A 143 -6.49 -5.66 4.45
N ILE A 144 -6.06 -6.45 3.47
CA ILE A 144 -6.74 -6.58 2.17
C ILE A 144 -8.15 -7.18 2.25
N ASP A 145 -8.59 -7.67 3.40
CA ASP A 145 -9.95 -8.11 3.71
C ASP A 145 -10.89 -6.96 4.06
N ILE A 146 -10.36 -5.79 4.44
CA ILE A 146 -11.15 -4.57 4.62
C ILE A 146 -11.62 -4.05 3.26
N PRO A 147 -12.93 -3.84 3.02
CA PRO A 147 -13.47 -3.50 1.71
C PRO A 147 -12.79 -2.31 1.01
N SER A 148 -12.46 -1.25 1.74
CA SER A 148 -11.78 -0.07 1.20
C SER A 148 -10.37 -0.39 0.68
N ILE A 149 -9.62 -1.27 1.35
CA ILE A 149 -8.28 -1.73 0.95
C ILE A 149 -8.38 -2.80 -0.14
N HIS A 150 -9.41 -3.65 -0.07
CA HIS A 150 -9.65 -4.69 -1.07
C HIS A 150 -9.82 -4.14 -2.48
N ASP A 151 -10.38 -2.93 -2.64
CA ASP A 151 -10.51 -2.31 -3.96
C ASP A 151 -9.14 -1.94 -4.54
N MET A 152 -8.21 -1.44 -3.74
CA MET A 152 -6.82 -1.20 -4.15
C MET A 152 -6.11 -2.53 -4.50
N TYR A 153 -6.27 -3.58 -3.68
CA TYR A 153 -5.75 -4.91 -3.97
C TYR A 153 -6.23 -5.44 -5.33
N LYS A 154 -7.52 -5.28 -5.65
CA LYS A 154 -8.07 -5.68 -6.96
C LYS A 154 -7.49 -4.86 -8.11
N PHE A 155 -7.25 -3.57 -7.90
CA PHE A 155 -6.60 -2.71 -8.87
C PHE A 155 -5.17 -3.17 -9.13
N LEU A 156 -4.35 -3.31 -8.08
CA LEU A 156 -2.93 -3.70 -8.18
C LEU A 156 -2.73 -5.03 -8.89
N LYS A 157 -3.59 -6.01 -8.68
CA LYS A 157 -3.56 -7.32 -9.38
C LYS A 157 -3.73 -7.23 -10.90
N LYS A 158 -4.19 -6.11 -11.41
CA LYS A 158 -4.49 -5.91 -12.83
C LYS A 158 -3.62 -4.83 -13.45
N ASP A 159 -2.88 -4.09 -12.64
CA ASP A 159 -1.98 -3.06 -13.10
C ASP A 159 -0.65 -3.67 -13.58
N GLU A 160 -0.13 -3.17 -14.70
CA GLU A 160 1.12 -3.69 -15.30
C GLU A 160 2.35 -3.35 -14.47
N MET A 161 2.24 -2.35 -13.58
CA MET A 161 3.33 -1.95 -12.70
C MET A 161 3.60 -2.98 -11.58
N PHE A 162 2.65 -3.88 -11.30
CA PHE A 162 2.74 -4.78 -10.17
C PHE A 162 2.41 -6.22 -10.52
N GLU A 163 3.12 -7.14 -9.88
CA GLU A 163 2.87 -8.57 -9.92
C GLU A 163 2.59 -9.06 -8.50
N LEU A 164 1.41 -9.65 -8.28
CA LEU A 164 1.11 -10.30 -7.01
C LEU A 164 1.97 -11.55 -6.86
N ILE A 165 2.85 -11.58 -5.85
CA ILE A 165 3.77 -12.69 -5.61
C ILE A 165 3.34 -13.58 -4.43
N GLU A 166 2.62 -13.04 -3.44
CA GLU A 166 2.13 -13.80 -2.30
C GLU A 166 0.97 -13.07 -1.60
N VAL A 167 0.11 -13.84 -0.94
CA VAL A 167 -0.81 -13.36 0.10
C VAL A 167 -0.55 -14.19 1.35
N ALA A 168 -0.10 -13.54 2.42
CA ALA A 168 0.11 -14.14 3.73
C ALA A 168 -0.92 -13.56 4.71
N HIS A 169 -1.87 -14.39 5.17
CA HIS A 169 -3.03 -13.94 5.95
C HIS A 169 -3.80 -12.82 5.21
N THR A 170 -3.89 -11.64 5.81
CA THR A 170 -4.55 -10.45 5.25
C THR A 170 -3.59 -9.51 4.52
N THR A 171 -2.33 -9.90 4.33
CA THR A 171 -1.28 -9.06 3.74
C THR A 171 -0.91 -9.55 2.34
N ALA A 172 -0.97 -8.67 1.36
CA ALA A 172 -0.57 -8.93 -0.03
C ALA A 172 0.81 -8.37 -0.33
N PHE A 173 1.62 -9.13 -1.04
CA PHE A 173 2.97 -8.79 -1.50
C PHE A 173 2.98 -8.64 -3.01
N PHE A 174 3.37 -7.49 -3.49
CA PHE A 174 3.49 -7.19 -4.90
C PHE A 174 4.93 -6.87 -5.27
N ARG A 175 5.41 -7.45 -6.37
CA ARG A 175 6.69 -7.08 -6.99
C ARG A 175 6.45 -5.93 -7.95
N ARG A 176 7.21 -4.84 -7.82
CA ARG A 176 7.25 -3.77 -8.80
C ARG A 176 7.92 -4.30 -10.07
N THR A 177 7.21 -4.29 -11.20
CA THR A 177 7.71 -4.74 -12.51
C THR A 177 8.64 -3.67 -13.13
N ALA A 178 9.19 -3.96 -14.30
CA ALA A 178 9.93 -2.99 -15.10
C ALA A 178 9.04 -2.06 -15.94
N ALA A 179 7.70 -2.19 -15.84
CA ALA A 179 6.79 -1.29 -16.56
C ALA A 179 7.05 0.17 -16.16
N PRO A 180 6.92 1.13 -17.10
CA PRO A 180 7.08 2.55 -16.79
C PRO A 180 6.18 2.98 -15.63
N VAL A 181 6.67 3.91 -14.84
CA VAL A 181 5.84 4.57 -13.80
C VAL A 181 4.74 5.35 -14.51
N PHE A 182 3.49 5.11 -14.13
CA PHE A 182 2.40 5.97 -14.56
C PHE A 182 2.61 7.38 -13.99
N ASP A 183 2.61 8.39 -14.86
CA ASP A 183 2.83 9.78 -14.42
C ASP A 183 1.69 10.23 -13.49
N PRO A 184 1.98 10.52 -12.20
CA PRO A 184 0.94 10.93 -11.24
C PRO A 184 0.28 12.26 -11.57
N LEU A 185 0.89 13.08 -12.44
CA LEU A 185 0.35 14.38 -12.86
C LEU A 185 -0.42 14.31 -14.19
N ALA A 186 -0.45 13.13 -14.84
CA ALA A 186 -1.10 12.95 -16.14
C ALA A 186 -2.48 12.30 -16.02
N ASP A 187 -3.42 12.73 -16.86
CA ASP A 187 -4.70 12.06 -17.07
C ASP A 187 -4.60 10.99 -18.17
N GLY A 188 -3.64 10.10 -18.05
CA GLY A 188 -3.37 9.05 -19.04
C GLY A 188 -4.09 7.73 -18.73
N TRP A 189 -5.34 7.74 -18.23
CA TRP A 189 -6.06 6.54 -17.78
C TRP A 189 -6.07 5.40 -18.80
N TRP A 190 -6.04 5.70 -20.10
CA TRP A 190 -5.98 4.72 -21.20
C TRP A 190 -4.62 4.01 -21.32
N LEU A 191 -3.57 4.53 -20.69
CA LEU A 191 -2.25 3.90 -20.61
C LEU A 191 -2.18 2.84 -19.52
N GLN A 192 -3.04 2.94 -18.51
CA GLN A 192 -3.08 1.99 -17.40
C GLN A 192 -3.68 0.65 -17.86
N GLY A 193 -2.99 -0.44 -17.61
CA GLY A 193 -3.43 -1.80 -17.96
C GLY A 193 -4.80 -2.15 -17.38
N TYR A 194 -5.08 -1.68 -16.18
CA TYR A 194 -6.39 -1.84 -15.54
C TYR A 194 -7.54 -1.30 -16.39
N ASN A 195 -7.36 -0.13 -17.01
CA ASN A 195 -8.38 0.59 -17.79
C ASN A 195 -8.49 0.12 -19.25
N LYS A 196 -7.50 -0.63 -19.75
CA LYS A 196 -7.53 -1.23 -21.10
C LYS A 196 -8.55 -2.37 -21.21
N ARG A 197 -9.03 -2.90 -20.09
CA ARG A 197 -10.08 -3.91 -20.05
C ARG A 197 -11.45 -3.28 -20.32
N LYS A 198 -12.41 -4.07 -20.84
CA LYS A 198 -13.75 -3.62 -21.22
C LYS A 198 -14.30 -2.63 -20.19
N LYS A 199 -14.75 -1.46 -20.66
CA LYS A 199 -15.48 -0.49 -19.82
C LYS A 199 -16.55 -1.23 -19.03
N ILE A 200 -16.58 -1.04 -17.71
CA ILE A 200 -17.69 -1.48 -16.88
C ILE A 200 -18.86 -0.61 -17.31
N VAL A 201 -19.71 -1.15 -18.16
CA VAL A 201 -21.02 -0.58 -18.42
C VAL A 201 -21.91 -1.22 -17.37
N ASP A 202 -22.43 -0.42 -16.46
CA ASP A 202 -23.59 -0.86 -15.67
C ASP A 202 -24.65 -1.31 -16.66
N TRP A 203 -24.88 -2.60 -16.69
CA TRP A 203 -25.80 -3.23 -17.61
C TRP A 203 -27.21 -2.88 -17.17
N ASN A 204 -27.65 -1.65 -17.47
CA ASN A 204 -29.03 -1.25 -17.37
C ASN A 204 -29.66 -1.49 -18.75
N PRO A 205 -30.49 -2.54 -18.91
CA PRO A 205 -31.13 -2.84 -20.21
C PRO A 205 -31.86 -1.64 -20.80
N ALA A 206 -32.46 -0.78 -19.95
CA ALA A 206 -33.13 0.44 -20.38
C ALA A 206 -32.13 1.49 -20.93
N ALA A 207 -30.95 1.63 -20.31
CA ALA A 207 -29.90 2.54 -20.81
C ALA A 207 -29.33 2.06 -22.14
N VAL A 208 -29.15 0.74 -22.32
CA VAL A 208 -28.70 0.14 -23.58
C VAL A 208 -29.76 0.33 -24.67
N ALA A 209 -31.04 0.09 -24.37
CA ALA A 209 -32.14 0.32 -25.31
C ALA A 209 -32.19 1.80 -25.75
N VAL A 210 -32.05 2.75 -24.83
CA VAL A 210 -31.98 4.19 -25.13
C VAL A 210 -30.73 4.54 -25.96
N ALA A 211 -29.60 3.88 -25.72
CA ALA A 211 -28.36 4.11 -26.48
C ALA A 211 -28.46 3.66 -27.93
N LEU A 212 -29.27 2.64 -28.23
CA LEU A 212 -29.53 2.13 -29.58
C LEU A 212 -30.52 2.97 -30.36
N VAL A 213 -31.25 3.89 -29.72
CA VAL A 213 -32.20 4.80 -30.41
C VAL A 213 -31.40 5.88 -31.15
N PRO A 214 -31.71 6.15 -32.43
CA PRO A 214 -31.10 7.26 -33.19
C PRO A 214 -31.18 8.59 -32.44
N ARG A 215 -30.10 9.38 -32.49
CA ARG A 215 -29.96 10.64 -31.75
C ARG A 215 -31.19 11.56 -31.76
N PRO A 216 -31.88 11.80 -32.91
CA PRO A 216 -33.04 12.68 -32.93
C PRO A 216 -34.23 12.17 -32.11
N LEU A 217 -34.44 10.84 -32.05
CA LEU A 217 -35.53 10.21 -31.31
C LEU A 217 -35.22 10.06 -29.82
N ARG A 218 -33.93 10.04 -29.45
CA ARG A 218 -33.46 9.87 -28.06
C ARG A 218 -33.91 11.04 -27.17
N LYS A 219 -33.84 12.30 -27.65
CA LYS A 219 -34.28 13.46 -26.90
C LYS A 219 -35.80 13.41 -26.60
N ALA A 220 -36.60 12.95 -27.52
CA ALA A 220 -38.03 12.80 -27.33
C ALA A 220 -38.36 11.70 -26.30
N LEU A 221 -37.63 10.58 -26.34
CA LEU A 221 -37.80 9.47 -25.42
C LEU A 221 -37.40 9.84 -23.99
N LEU A 222 -36.27 10.53 -23.79
CA LEU A 222 -35.81 10.97 -22.47
C LEU A 222 -36.74 11.98 -21.84
N LYS A 223 -37.31 12.91 -22.63
CA LYS A 223 -38.33 13.86 -22.18
C LYS A 223 -39.65 13.19 -21.73
N ARG A 224 -40.05 12.07 -22.36
CA ARG A 224 -41.20 11.25 -21.94
C ARG A 224 -40.96 10.44 -20.67
N LEU A 225 -39.70 10.08 -20.38
CA LEU A 225 -39.29 9.29 -19.20
C LEU A 225 -38.95 10.16 -17.99
N GLY A 226 -39.15 11.50 -18.08
CA GLY A 226 -38.90 12.43 -16.97
C GLY A 226 -37.42 12.62 -16.63
N ARG A 227 -36.54 12.41 -17.61
CA ARG A 227 -35.07 12.56 -17.48
C ARG A 227 -34.54 13.59 -18.50
#